data_55e2a93e7f5f49c9e7af1aa35c7fae49
#
_entry.id   55e2a93e7f5f49c9e7af1aa35c7fae49
#
_cell.length_a   1.000
_cell.length_b   1.000
_cell.length_c   1.000
_cell.angle_alpha   90.00
_cell.angle_beta   90.00
_cell.angle_gamma   90.00
#
_symmetry.space_group_name_H-M   'P 1'
#
loop_
_entity.id
_entity.type
_entity.pdbx_description
1 polymer ?
#
loop_
_entity_poly.entity_id
_entity_poly.type
_entity_poly.pdbx_seq_one_letter_code
_entity_poly.pdbx_strand_id
1 'polypeptide(L)'
;MALAFVTGASRGLGYEVAKALKARGDQVIGISKDRQRAETASSELGIAFELMDCQQISQVRSVSGELLSKYGTPEILVLAHGVMSEKMAKTLKTNDQEWARVLDINLNSVFTLVNSIAAPMAEARNGRVIIFSACLGRMSGPGNAGGLAPYRISKAGVNALVRNLAHETNHGARGFLVDAICPNHSRTDMGGADAPRSASEGAATAIWLATRTFNPGDQTGLLWEDQEVVPW
;
A
#
# COMPACT_ATOMS: atom_id res chain seq x y z
N MET A 1 18.26 -0.35 -11.57
CA MET A 1 17.18 0.65 -11.79
C MET A 1 15.92 -0.15 -12.06
N ALA A 2 14.97 -0.07 -11.15
CA ALA A 2 13.70 -0.80 -11.23
C ALA A 2 12.57 0.16 -11.62
N LEU A 3 11.51 -0.35 -12.24
CA LEU A 3 10.24 0.38 -12.42
C LEU A 3 9.39 0.18 -11.17
N ALA A 4 8.94 1.29 -10.57
CA ALA A 4 8.14 1.30 -9.37
C ALA A 4 6.83 2.08 -9.55
N PHE A 5 5.70 1.49 -9.16
CA PHE A 5 4.42 2.17 -9.04
C PHE A 5 4.08 2.38 -7.57
N VAL A 6 3.76 3.61 -7.20
CA VAL A 6 3.47 3.98 -5.80
C VAL A 6 2.14 4.71 -5.73
N THR A 7 1.12 4.10 -5.12
CA THR A 7 -0.17 4.78 -4.89
C THR A 7 -0.11 5.65 -3.64
N GLY A 8 -0.88 6.74 -3.63
CA GLY A 8 -0.82 7.71 -2.53
C GLY A 8 0.49 8.48 -2.45
N ALA A 9 1.23 8.56 -3.57
CA ALA A 9 2.58 9.13 -3.63
C ALA A 9 2.64 10.66 -3.52
N SER A 10 1.52 11.35 -3.57
CA SER A 10 1.51 12.82 -3.55
C SER A 10 1.67 13.44 -2.16
N ARG A 11 1.69 12.64 -1.09
CA ARG A 11 1.88 13.10 0.30
C ARG A 11 2.16 11.95 1.26
N GLY A 12 2.58 12.30 2.48
CA GLY A 12 2.71 11.37 3.61
C GLY A 12 3.63 10.20 3.34
N LEU A 13 3.22 9.01 3.75
CA LEU A 13 4.05 7.80 3.67
C LEU A 13 4.40 7.40 2.23
N GLY A 14 3.42 7.47 1.32
CA GLY A 14 3.65 7.15 -0.09
C GLY A 14 4.62 8.11 -0.78
N TYR A 15 4.60 9.40 -0.40
CA TYR A 15 5.57 10.40 -0.86
C TYR A 15 6.99 10.06 -0.41
N GLU A 16 7.18 9.70 0.86
CA GLU A 16 8.50 9.31 1.38
C GLU A 16 9.03 8.04 0.71
N VAL A 17 8.16 7.06 0.42
CA VAL A 17 8.55 5.88 -0.37
C VAL A 17 8.97 6.28 -1.78
N ALA A 18 8.17 7.08 -2.48
CA ALA A 18 8.47 7.52 -3.85
C ALA A 18 9.79 8.31 -3.91
N LYS A 19 10.02 9.20 -2.94
CA LYS A 19 11.25 9.96 -2.77
C LYS A 19 12.48 9.05 -2.59
N ALA A 20 12.39 8.06 -1.71
CA ALA A 20 13.48 7.14 -1.44
C ALA A 20 13.82 6.26 -2.66
N LEU A 21 12.82 5.72 -3.36
CA LEU A 21 13.01 4.95 -4.57
C LEU A 21 13.63 5.80 -5.69
N LYS A 22 13.15 7.04 -5.87
CA LYS A 22 13.76 7.98 -6.83
C LYS A 22 15.20 8.29 -6.50
N ALA A 23 15.52 8.53 -5.22
CA ALA A 23 16.90 8.79 -4.77
C ALA A 23 17.83 7.59 -5.01
N ARG A 24 17.30 6.36 -5.01
CA ARG A 24 18.03 5.13 -5.39
C ARG A 24 18.28 5.03 -6.89
N GLY A 25 17.67 5.87 -7.71
CA GLY A 25 17.79 5.88 -9.16
C GLY A 25 16.72 5.05 -9.89
N ASP A 26 15.64 4.67 -9.21
CA ASP A 26 14.52 3.95 -9.83
C ASP A 26 13.65 4.87 -10.69
N GLN A 27 13.00 4.27 -11.69
CA GLN A 27 11.92 4.92 -12.43
C GLN A 27 10.64 4.80 -11.60
N VAL A 28 10.22 5.90 -11.00
CA VAL A 28 9.03 5.93 -10.12
C VAL A 28 7.87 6.60 -10.83
N ILE A 29 6.72 5.93 -10.82
CA ILE A 29 5.43 6.51 -11.26
C ILE A 29 4.56 6.66 -10.01
N GLY A 30 4.27 7.91 -9.64
CA GLY A 30 3.35 8.24 -8.57
C GLY A 30 1.89 8.11 -9.03
N ILE A 31 1.01 7.67 -8.14
CA ILE A 31 -0.42 7.56 -8.42
C ILE A 31 -1.17 8.32 -7.33
N SER A 32 -2.02 9.27 -7.74
CA SER A 32 -2.80 10.13 -6.84
C SER A 32 -4.17 10.42 -7.43
N LYS A 33 -5.17 10.71 -6.58
CA LYS A 33 -6.47 11.21 -7.06
C LYS A 33 -6.50 12.74 -7.20
N ASP A 34 -5.66 13.43 -6.48
CA ASP A 34 -5.62 14.88 -6.42
C ASP A 34 -4.59 15.43 -7.41
N ARG A 35 -5.08 16.08 -8.47
CA ARG A 35 -4.24 16.64 -9.53
C ARG A 35 -3.25 17.68 -9.01
N GLN A 36 -3.70 18.63 -8.19
CA GLN A 36 -2.85 19.71 -7.71
C GLN A 36 -1.71 19.18 -6.83
N ARG A 37 -2.01 18.24 -5.93
CA ARG A 37 -0.98 17.59 -5.11
C ARG A 37 -0.03 16.72 -5.94
N ALA A 38 -0.54 16.06 -6.98
CA ALA A 38 0.28 15.29 -7.90
C ALA A 38 1.27 16.18 -8.66
N GLU A 39 0.82 17.35 -9.17
CA GLU A 39 1.67 18.32 -9.86
C GLU A 39 2.75 18.89 -8.95
N THR A 40 2.41 19.25 -7.71
CA THR A 40 3.38 19.69 -6.71
C THR A 40 4.44 18.62 -6.44
N ALA A 41 4.00 17.42 -6.09
CA ALA A 41 4.91 16.30 -5.80
C ALA A 41 5.74 15.88 -7.03
N SER A 42 5.18 15.97 -8.23
CA SER A 42 5.91 15.74 -9.49
C SER A 42 7.07 16.72 -9.66
N SER A 43 6.83 18.00 -9.41
CA SER A 43 7.88 19.05 -9.47
C SER A 43 8.96 18.83 -8.41
N GLU A 44 8.58 18.50 -7.19
CA GLU A 44 9.50 18.29 -6.07
C GLU A 44 10.38 17.05 -6.24
N LEU A 45 9.79 15.93 -6.67
CA LEU A 45 10.45 14.62 -6.77
C LEU A 45 11.08 14.37 -8.14
N GLY A 46 10.68 15.09 -9.17
CA GLY A 46 11.08 14.82 -10.55
C GLY A 46 10.60 13.44 -11.04
N ILE A 47 9.37 13.06 -10.72
CA ILE A 47 8.73 11.80 -11.13
C ILE A 47 7.43 12.05 -11.87
N ALA A 48 7.02 11.13 -12.73
CA ALA A 48 5.72 11.17 -13.40
C ALA A 48 4.59 10.78 -12.43
N PHE A 49 3.40 11.35 -12.65
CA PHE A 49 2.18 11.00 -11.91
C PHE A 49 1.05 10.63 -12.86
N GLU A 50 0.26 9.65 -12.43
CA GLU A 50 -1.01 9.28 -13.06
C GLU A 50 -2.17 9.49 -12.07
N LEU A 51 -3.32 9.90 -12.60
CA LEU A 51 -4.49 10.18 -11.78
C LEU A 51 -5.38 8.96 -11.64
N MET A 52 -5.72 8.58 -10.42
CA MET A 52 -6.60 7.47 -10.13
C MET A 52 -7.36 7.68 -8.82
N ASP A 53 -8.68 7.65 -8.85
CA ASP A 53 -9.49 7.60 -7.64
C ASP A 53 -9.75 6.15 -7.23
N CYS A 54 -9.12 5.75 -6.13
CA CYS A 54 -9.26 4.40 -5.57
C CYS A 54 -10.68 4.06 -5.08
N GLN A 55 -11.58 5.02 -4.96
CA GLN A 55 -12.99 4.77 -4.68
C GLN A 55 -13.76 4.27 -5.92
N GLN A 56 -13.25 4.54 -7.10
CA GLN A 56 -13.88 4.18 -8.37
C GLN A 56 -13.25 2.90 -8.94
N ILE A 57 -13.74 1.74 -8.56
CA ILE A 57 -13.11 0.44 -8.88
C ILE A 57 -12.96 0.21 -10.40
N SER A 58 -13.92 0.66 -11.21
CA SER A 58 -13.81 0.61 -12.67
C SER A 58 -12.64 1.45 -13.20
N GLN A 59 -12.44 2.65 -12.64
CA GLN A 59 -11.30 3.51 -12.96
C GLN A 59 -9.97 2.88 -12.51
N VAL A 60 -9.93 2.27 -11.33
CA VAL A 60 -8.74 1.54 -10.85
C VAL A 60 -8.32 0.49 -11.87
N ARG A 61 -9.27 -0.28 -12.41
CA ARG A 61 -8.99 -1.33 -13.41
C ARG A 61 -8.51 -0.74 -14.74
N SER A 62 -9.18 0.30 -15.24
CA SER A 62 -8.79 0.97 -16.50
C SER A 62 -7.39 1.55 -16.40
N VAL A 63 -7.14 2.38 -15.38
CA VAL A 63 -5.83 3.04 -15.18
C VAL A 63 -4.72 2.01 -14.92
N SER A 64 -5.01 0.88 -14.26
CA SER A 64 -4.03 -0.20 -14.13
C SER A 64 -3.58 -0.75 -15.48
N GLY A 65 -4.51 -0.95 -16.41
CA GLY A 65 -4.19 -1.37 -17.78
C GLY A 65 -3.40 -0.32 -18.56
N GLU A 66 -3.76 0.95 -18.41
CA GLU A 66 -3.04 2.08 -19.02
C GLU A 66 -1.61 2.21 -18.50
N LEU A 67 -1.41 2.04 -17.18
CA LEU A 67 -0.08 2.02 -16.54
C LEU A 67 0.81 0.92 -17.12
N LEU A 68 0.29 -0.31 -17.22
CA LEU A 68 1.01 -1.43 -17.79
C LEU A 68 1.34 -1.22 -19.27
N SER A 69 0.41 -0.68 -20.03
CA SER A 69 0.61 -0.38 -21.45
C SER A 69 1.65 0.73 -21.68
N LYS A 70 1.64 1.77 -20.84
CA LYS A 70 2.49 2.94 -21.00
C LYS A 70 3.90 2.74 -20.45
N TYR A 71 4.02 2.07 -19.31
CA TYR A 71 5.29 1.96 -18.57
C TYR A 71 5.85 0.54 -18.50
N GLY A 72 5.04 -0.47 -18.81
CA GLY A 72 5.40 -1.86 -18.64
C GLY A 72 5.08 -2.43 -17.26
N THR A 73 5.46 -3.68 -17.03
CA THR A 73 5.28 -4.38 -15.75
C THR A 73 6.28 -3.87 -14.72
N PRO A 74 5.83 -3.34 -13.56
CA PRO A 74 6.73 -2.86 -12.53
C PRO A 74 7.42 -4.02 -11.80
N GLU A 75 8.60 -3.76 -11.26
CA GLU A 75 9.30 -4.66 -10.32
C GLU A 75 8.93 -4.33 -8.87
N ILE A 76 8.42 -3.12 -8.62
CA ILE A 76 8.01 -2.66 -7.30
C ILE A 76 6.60 -2.06 -7.37
N LEU A 77 5.68 -2.59 -6.59
CA LEU A 77 4.32 -2.06 -6.43
C LEU A 77 4.09 -1.73 -4.95
N VAL A 78 3.92 -0.44 -4.64
CA VAL A 78 3.64 0.03 -3.28
C VAL A 78 2.24 0.61 -3.20
N LEU A 79 1.38 -0.02 -2.43
CA LEU A 79 -0.01 0.40 -2.21
C LEU A 79 -0.11 1.14 -0.88
N ALA A 80 0.18 2.45 -0.91
CA ALA A 80 0.21 3.32 0.28
C ALA A 80 -1.03 4.22 0.44
N HIS A 81 -2.00 4.10 -0.47
CA HIS A 81 -3.27 4.81 -0.33
C HIS A 81 -4.16 4.21 0.75
N GLY A 82 -5.03 5.04 1.29
CA GLY A 82 -6.03 4.62 2.27
C GLY A 82 -6.73 5.81 2.92
N VAL A 83 -7.83 5.50 3.58
CA VAL A 83 -8.62 6.46 4.36
C VAL A 83 -8.95 5.89 5.72
N MET A 84 -9.05 6.75 6.71
CA MET A 84 -9.59 6.41 8.03
C MET A 84 -11.12 6.40 7.97
N SER A 85 -11.75 5.56 8.81
CA SER A 85 -13.16 5.70 9.10
C SER A 85 -13.44 6.98 9.88
N GLU A 86 -14.68 7.47 9.84
CA GLU A 86 -15.14 8.48 10.77
C GLU A 86 -14.87 8.06 12.22
N LYS A 87 -14.53 9.05 13.08
CA LYS A 87 -14.09 8.77 14.46
C LYS A 87 -15.07 7.92 15.28
N MET A 88 -16.37 8.07 15.01
CA MET A 88 -17.43 7.36 15.73
C MET A 88 -17.99 6.13 14.99
N ALA A 89 -17.31 5.67 13.95
CA ALA A 89 -17.71 4.51 13.16
C ALA A 89 -17.59 3.19 13.97
N LYS A 90 -18.56 3.00 14.88
CA LYS A 90 -18.78 1.73 15.59
C LYS A 90 -19.65 0.83 14.72
N THR A 91 -19.48 -0.49 14.81
CA THR A 91 -20.20 -1.48 13.99
C THR A 91 -21.71 -1.22 13.94
N LEU A 92 -22.36 -1.01 15.10
CA LEU A 92 -23.80 -0.79 15.18
C LEU A 92 -24.27 0.62 14.76
N LYS A 93 -23.37 1.53 14.42
CA LYS A 93 -23.66 2.91 14.05
C LYS A 93 -23.10 3.34 12.71
N THR A 94 -22.30 2.51 12.07
CA THR A 94 -21.76 2.77 10.73
C THR A 94 -22.87 2.58 9.71
N ASN A 95 -23.07 3.57 8.85
CA ASN A 95 -24.00 3.46 7.72
C ASN A 95 -23.31 2.79 6.52
N ASP A 96 -24.13 2.31 5.58
CA ASP A 96 -23.65 1.59 4.41
C ASP A 96 -22.73 2.44 3.51
N GLN A 97 -22.95 3.75 3.45
CA GLN A 97 -22.14 4.66 2.63
C GLN A 97 -20.70 4.77 3.17
N GLU A 98 -20.54 4.96 4.48
CA GLU A 98 -19.21 5.01 5.11
C GLU A 98 -18.53 3.65 5.08
N TRP A 99 -19.28 2.57 5.26
CA TRP A 99 -18.79 1.22 5.10
C TRP A 99 -18.22 1.00 3.70
N ALA A 100 -19.01 1.25 2.65
CA ALA A 100 -18.61 1.10 1.26
C ALA A 100 -17.41 1.99 0.94
N ARG A 101 -17.43 3.28 1.32
CA ARG A 101 -16.34 4.23 1.07
C ARG A 101 -14.99 3.70 1.57
N VAL A 102 -14.97 3.20 2.81
CA VAL A 102 -13.70 2.74 3.41
C VAL A 102 -13.26 1.41 2.81
N LEU A 103 -14.18 0.46 2.60
CA LEU A 103 -13.84 -0.83 2.01
C LEU A 103 -13.41 -0.67 0.54
N ASP A 104 -14.08 0.17 -0.23
CA ASP A 104 -13.72 0.40 -1.63
C ASP A 104 -12.30 0.96 -1.75
N ILE A 105 -11.96 1.97 -0.95
CA ILE A 105 -10.62 2.58 -1.01
C ILE A 105 -9.55 1.67 -0.40
N ASN A 106 -9.80 1.06 0.77
CA ASN A 106 -8.74 0.37 1.51
C ASN A 106 -8.57 -1.11 1.16
N LEU A 107 -9.58 -1.76 0.58
CA LEU A 107 -9.58 -3.19 0.32
C LEU A 107 -9.91 -3.53 -1.15
N ASN A 108 -11.06 -3.08 -1.67
CA ASN A 108 -11.49 -3.45 -3.01
C ASN A 108 -10.54 -2.90 -4.09
N SER A 109 -10.08 -1.65 -3.94
CA SER A 109 -9.09 -1.08 -4.86
C SER A 109 -7.73 -1.78 -4.74
N VAL A 110 -7.32 -2.14 -3.52
CA VAL A 110 -6.08 -2.91 -3.28
C VAL A 110 -6.15 -4.25 -3.99
N PHE A 111 -7.26 -4.98 -3.83
CA PHE A 111 -7.50 -6.23 -4.57
C PHE A 111 -7.43 -6.01 -6.08
N THR A 112 -8.10 -4.96 -6.60
CA THR A 112 -8.11 -4.68 -8.04
C THR A 112 -6.73 -4.36 -8.59
N LEU A 113 -5.92 -3.57 -7.86
CA LEU A 113 -4.52 -3.26 -8.22
C LEU A 113 -3.63 -4.50 -8.20
N VAL A 114 -3.76 -5.32 -7.16
CA VAL A 114 -3.03 -6.60 -7.06
C VAL A 114 -3.43 -7.51 -8.22
N ASN A 115 -4.72 -7.70 -8.46
CA ASN A 115 -5.21 -8.55 -9.54
C ASN A 115 -4.76 -8.09 -10.94
N SER A 116 -4.68 -6.76 -11.16
CA SER A 116 -4.33 -6.20 -12.47
C SER A 116 -2.82 -6.06 -12.69
N ILE A 117 -2.08 -5.60 -11.67
CA ILE A 117 -0.66 -5.23 -11.81
C ILE A 117 0.26 -6.33 -11.25
N ALA A 118 -0.09 -6.95 -10.13
CA ALA A 118 0.78 -7.96 -9.54
C ALA A 118 0.75 -9.30 -10.30
N ALA A 119 -0.31 -9.60 -11.05
CA ALA A 119 -0.38 -10.81 -11.86
C ALA A 119 0.78 -10.92 -12.88
N PRO A 120 1.02 -9.93 -13.78
CA PRO A 120 2.17 -9.98 -14.67
C PRO A 120 3.53 -9.92 -13.93
N MET A 121 3.62 -9.29 -12.75
CA MET A 121 4.82 -9.33 -11.92
C MET A 121 5.14 -10.76 -11.45
N ALA A 122 4.12 -11.49 -11.00
CA ALA A 122 4.26 -12.89 -10.56
C ALA A 122 4.62 -13.83 -11.72
N GLU A 123 4.05 -13.60 -12.91
CA GLU A 123 4.39 -14.33 -14.14
C GLU A 123 5.86 -14.09 -14.54
N ALA A 124 6.32 -12.85 -14.43
CA ALA A 124 7.72 -12.48 -14.68
C ALA A 124 8.70 -13.04 -13.63
N ARG A 125 8.19 -13.60 -12.53
CA ARG A 125 8.98 -14.10 -11.40
C ARG A 125 9.93 -13.05 -10.80
N ASN A 126 9.53 -11.82 -10.85
CA ASN A 126 10.27 -10.69 -10.32
C ASN A 126 9.29 -9.64 -9.80
N GLY A 127 9.28 -9.40 -8.51
CA GLY A 127 8.36 -8.40 -7.97
C GLY A 127 8.43 -8.26 -6.46
N ARG A 128 8.14 -7.03 -6.04
CA ARG A 128 7.95 -6.63 -4.65
C ARG A 128 6.62 -5.91 -4.56
N VAL A 129 5.65 -6.53 -3.89
CA VAL A 129 4.35 -5.92 -3.61
C VAL A 129 4.28 -5.59 -2.13
N ILE A 130 4.20 -4.31 -1.80
CA ILE A 130 4.15 -3.81 -0.42
C ILE A 130 2.81 -3.12 -0.22
N ILE A 131 2.03 -3.58 0.75
CA ILE A 131 0.69 -3.07 1.02
C ILE A 131 0.64 -2.46 2.43
N PHE A 132 0.26 -1.19 2.50
CA PHE A 132 0.09 -0.51 3.78
C PHE A 132 -1.16 -1.02 4.51
N SER A 133 -0.93 -1.81 5.53
CA SER A 133 -1.92 -2.25 6.52
C SER A 133 -1.91 -1.31 7.73
N ALA A 134 -2.22 -1.83 8.89
CA ALA A 134 -2.14 -1.15 10.17
C ALA A 134 -2.13 -2.16 11.32
N CYS A 135 -1.54 -1.80 12.46
CA CYS A 135 -1.65 -2.56 13.70
C CYS A 135 -3.14 -2.76 14.12
N LEU A 136 -4.01 -1.83 13.74
CA LEU A 136 -5.45 -1.92 13.99
C LEU A 136 -6.17 -2.99 13.15
N GLY A 137 -5.54 -3.55 12.12
CA GLY A 137 -6.05 -4.70 11.36
C GLY A 137 -5.63 -6.06 11.92
N ARG A 138 -4.85 -6.09 12.98
CA ARG A 138 -4.44 -7.33 13.65
C ARG A 138 -5.60 -7.93 14.46
N MET A 139 -5.64 -9.25 14.60
CA MET A 139 -6.57 -9.95 15.48
C MET A 139 -6.02 -10.09 16.91
N SER A 140 -4.80 -9.61 17.16
CA SER A 140 -4.09 -9.66 18.44
C SER A 140 -3.51 -8.30 18.80
N GLY A 141 -3.09 -8.12 20.05
CA GLY A 141 -2.42 -6.90 20.52
C GLY A 141 -3.24 -5.63 20.27
N PRO A 142 -2.67 -4.59 19.62
CA PRO A 142 -3.36 -3.32 19.37
C PRO A 142 -4.62 -3.44 18.51
N GLY A 143 -4.76 -4.51 17.74
CA GLY A 143 -5.95 -4.82 16.98
C GLY A 143 -7.13 -5.29 17.84
N ASN A 144 -6.86 -5.76 19.06
CA ASN A 144 -7.87 -6.29 19.97
C ASN A 144 -8.61 -5.16 20.71
N ALA A 145 -9.28 -4.28 19.97
CA ALA A 145 -10.08 -3.17 20.49
C ALA A 145 -11.23 -2.85 19.52
N GLY A 146 -12.27 -2.21 20.02
CA GLY A 146 -13.42 -1.80 19.23
C GLY A 146 -13.28 -0.40 18.62
N GLY A 147 -14.27 -0.01 17.81
CA GLY A 147 -14.32 1.26 17.09
C GLY A 147 -13.63 1.23 15.73
N LEU A 148 -13.83 2.26 14.93
CA LEU A 148 -13.28 2.36 13.56
C LEU A 148 -13.58 1.12 12.69
N ALA A 149 -14.80 0.56 12.82
CA ALA A 149 -15.13 -0.76 12.29
C ALA A 149 -14.76 -0.95 10.80
N PRO A 150 -15.16 -0.06 9.85
CA PRO A 150 -14.78 -0.25 8.44
C PRO A 150 -13.27 -0.23 8.24
N TYR A 151 -12.55 0.66 8.93
CA TYR A 151 -11.09 0.75 8.81
C TYR A 151 -10.41 -0.53 9.29
N ARG A 152 -10.71 -0.99 10.51
CA ARG A 152 -10.13 -2.21 11.08
C ARG A 152 -10.39 -3.42 10.20
N ILE A 153 -11.64 -3.57 9.74
CA ILE A 153 -12.03 -4.70 8.90
C ILE A 153 -11.33 -4.61 7.54
N SER A 154 -11.22 -3.42 6.94
CA SER A 154 -10.48 -3.27 5.69
C SER A 154 -9.01 -3.66 5.83
N LYS A 155 -8.36 -3.30 6.94
CA LYS A 155 -6.94 -3.63 7.17
C LYS A 155 -6.73 -5.12 7.54
N ALA A 156 -7.67 -5.73 8.24
CA ALA A 156 -7.69 -7.18 8.43
C ALA A 156 -7.89 -7.94 7.10
N GLY A 157 -8.77 -7.42 6.22
CA GLY A 157 -8.94 -7.94 4.87
C GLY A 157 -7.67 -7.84 4.02
N VAL A 158 -6.94 -6.73 4.11
CA VAL A 158 -5.61 -6.57 3.47
C VAL A 158 -4.63 -7.62 3.99
N ASN A 159 -4.58 -7.86 5.29
CA ASN A 159 -3.71 -8.86 5.89
C ASN A 159 -4.03 -10.27 5.34
N ALA A 160 -5.32 -10.62 5.26
CA ALA A 160 -5.76 -11.88 4.68
C ALA A 160 -5.40 -11.99 3.19
N LEU A 161 -5.57 -10.91 2.40
CA LEU A 161 -5.21 -10.86 0.98
C LEU A 161 -3.72 -11.12 0.78
N VAL A 162 -2.86 -10.50 1.57
CA VAL A 162 -1.39 -10.67 1.49
C VAL A 162 -1.01 -12.13 1.76
N ARG A 163 -1.55 -12.74 2.82
CA ARG A 163 -1.29 -14.14 3.12
C ARG A 163 -1.75 -15.07 2.01
N ASN A 164 -2.96 -14.86 1.50
CA ASN A 164 -3.51 -15.67 0.42
C ASN A 164 -2.65 -15.59 -0.84
N LEU A 165 -2.29 -14.37 -1.27
CA LEU A 165 -1.46 -14.15 -2.45
C LEU A 165 -0.06 -14.76 -2.31
N ALA A 166 0.55 -14.69 -1.13
CA ALA A 166 1.83 -15.32 -0.88
C ALA A 166 1.77 -16.84 -1.05
N HIS A 167 0.69 -17.49 -0.54
CA HIS A 167 0.46 -18.92 -0.75
C HIS A 167 0.27 -19.26 -2.22
N GLU A 168 -0.56 -18.53 -2.95
CA GLU A 168 -0.83 -18.73 -4.38
C GLU A 168 0.44 -18.55 -5.24
N THR A 169 1.35 -17.70 -4.81
CA THR A 169 2.63 -17.43 -5.50
C THR A 169 3.83 -18.21 -4.94
N ASN A 170 3.56 -19.23 -4.11
CA ASN A 170 4.55 -20.15 -3.57
C ASN A 170 5.60 -19.48 -2.66
N HIS A 171 5.17 -18.56 -1.80
CA HIS A 171 5.96 -17.93 -0.73
C HIS A 171 7.33 -17.42 -1.18
N GLY A 172 7.37 -16.68 -2.27
CA GLY A 172 8.62 -16.09 -2.77
C GLY A 172 9.56 -17.02 -3.53
N ALA A 173 9.27 -18.33 -3.58
CA ALA A 173 10.13 -19.31 -4.26
C ALA A 173 10.37 -19.03 -5.75
N ARG A 174 9.59 -18.12 -6.33
CA ARG A 174 9.70 -17.69 -7.72
C ARG A 174 10.19 -16.26 -7.90
N GLY A 175 10.76 -15.63 -6.85
CA GLY A 175 11.24 -14.26 -6.92
C GLY A 175 10.16 -13.19 -6.83
N PHE A 176 8.91 -13.55 -6.51
CA PHE A 176 7.81 -12.61 -6.27
C PHE A 176 7.48 -12.58 -4.78
N LEU A 177 7.59 -11.40 -4.16
CA LEU A 177 7.33 -11.19 -2.74
C LEU A 177 6.12 -10.26 -2.55
N VAL A 178 5.29 -10.58 -1.58
CA VAL A 178 4.15 -9.75 -1.18
C VAL A 178 4.07 -9.66 0.33
N ASP A 179 4.09 -8.45 0.86
CA ASP A 179 4.10 -8.22 2.30
C ASP A 179 3.19 -7.05 2.69
N ALA A 180 2.62 -7.14 3.89
CA ALA A 180 1.91 -6.05 4.53
C ALA A 180 2.82 -5.32 5.51
N ILE A 181 2.60 -4.01 5.69
CA ILE A 181 3.31 -3.23 6.72
C ILE A 181 2.35 -2.49 7.64
N CYS A 182 2.71 -2.41 8.92
CA CYS A 182 2.15 -1.45 9.86
C CYS A 182 3.13 -0.26 9.98
N PRO A 183 2.75 0.95 9.53
CA PRO A 183 3.63 2.12 9.62
C PRO A 183 3.64 2.74 11.02
N ASN A 184 2.88 2.18 11.96
CA ASN A 184 2.56 2.79 13.24
C ASN A 184 1.88 4.16 13.11
N HIS A 185 1.73 4.88 14.20
CA HIS A 185 1.09 6.20 14.22
C HIS A 185 2.06 7.27 13.74
N SER A 186 1.95 7.67 12.48
CA SER A 186 2.87 8.58 11.80
C SER A 186 2.21 9.92 11.46
N ARG A 187 2.96 11.01 11.54
CA ARG A 187 2.54 12.38 11.21
C ARG A 187 2.24 12.50 9.72
N THR A 188 0.97 12.42 9.41
CA THR A 188 0.38 12.57 8.09
C THR A 188 -0.99 13.25 8.26
N ASP A 189 -1.65 13.61 7.19
CA ASP A 189 -3.03 14.14 7.28
C ASP A 189 -3.98 13.14 7.99
N MET A 190 -3.72 11.84 7.86
CA MET A 190 -4.50 10.79 8.53
C MET A 190 -4.12 10.64 10.00
N GLY A 191 -2.85 10.68 10.33
CA GLY A 191 -2.34 10.46 11.69
C GLY A 191 -2.41 11.69 12.59
N GLY A 192 -2.47 12.89 11.99
CA GLY A 192 -2.44 14.15 12.74
C GLY A 192 -1.02 14.60 13.09
N ALA A 193 -0.93 15.87 13.54
CA ALA A 193 0.35 16.51 13.86
C ALA A 193 1.02 15.93 15.10
N ASP A 194 0.21 15.42 16.06
CA ASP A 194 0.69 14.91 17.35
C ASP A 194 1.17 13.44 17.27
N ALA A 195 1.12 12.82 16.09
CA ALA A 195 1.61 11.45 15.96
C ALA A 195 3.12 11.37 16.27
N PRO A 196 3.57 10.33 17.00
CA PRO A 196 4.94 10.28 17.51
C PRO A 196 5.99 10.14 16.41
N ARG A 197 5.67 9.49 15.29
CA ARG A 197 6.62 9.23 14.20
C ARG A 197 6.47 10.26 13.09
N SER A 198 7.57 10.62 12.46
CA SER A 198 7.57 11.33 11.18
C SER A 198 7.04 10.43 10.06
N ALA A 199 6.64 11.01 8.93
CA ALA A 199 6.27 10.24 7.75
C ALA A 199 7.45 9.39 7.22
N SER A 200 8.68 9.91 7.30
CA SER A 200 9.88 9.19 6.90
C SER A 200 10.13 7.94 7.75
N GLU A 201 10.02 8.04 9.09
CA GLU A 201 10.12 6.89 10.00
C GLU A 201 9.03 5.87 9.73
N GLY A 202 7.79 6.31 9.50
CA GLY A 202 6.68 5.41 9.17
C GLY A 202 6.82 4.71 7.81
N ALA A 203 7.54 5.30 6.87
CA ALA A 203 7.80 4.71 5.55
C ALA A 203 9.00 3.74 5.54
N ALA A 204 9.86 3.76 6.55
CA ALA A 204 11.14 3.05 6.55
C ALA A 204 11.01 1.53 6.28
N THR A 205 10.04 0.87 6.90
CA THR A 205 9.80 -0.57 6.68
C THR A 205 9.35 -0.86 5.25
N ALA A 206 8.48 -0.02 4.67
CA ALA A 206 8.05 -0.19 3.28
C ALA A 206 9.22 0.00 2.30
N ILE A 207 10.07 1.01 2.55
CA ILE A 207 11.27 1.27 1.74
C ILE A 207 12.22 0.07 1.81
N TRP A 208 12.49 -0.45 3.00
CA TRP A 208 13.33 -1.62 3.19
C TRP A 208 12.77 -2.84 2.44
N LEU A 209 11.49 -3.17 2.57
CA LEU A 209 10.85 -4.28 1.85
C LEU A 209 10.93 -4.12 0.32
N ALA A 210 10.72 -2.89 -0.17
CA ALA A 210 10.78 -2.59 -1.59
C ALA A 210 12.19 -2.72 -2.18
N THR A 211 13.23 -2.56 -1.35
CA THR A 211 14.62 -2.44 -1.81
C THR A 211 15.53 -3.57 -1.36
N ARG A 212 15.07 -4.45 -0.45
CA ARG A 212 15.87 -5.58 0.02
C ARG A 212 16.23 -6.53 -1.12
N THR A 213 17.43 -7.08 -1.07
CA THR A 213 17.84 -8.16 -1.97
C THR A 213 17.01 -9.40 -1.68
N PHE A 214 16.54 -10.07 -2.71
CA PHE A 214 15.88 -11.36 -2.59
C PHE A 214 16.94 -12.46 -2.47
N ASN A 215 16.80 -13.30 -1.44
CA ASN A 215 17.61 -14.48 -1.27
C ASN A 215 16.72 -15.73 -1.19
N PRO A 216 17.18 -16.90 -1.64
CA PRO A 216 16.45 -18.14 -1.44
C PRO A 216 16.14 -18.37 0.06
N GLY A 217 14.87 -18.53 0.39
CA GLY A 217 14.41 -18.68 1.78
C GLY A 217 13.92 -17.38 2.44
N ASP A 218 13.98 -16.24 1.75
CA ASP A 218 13.35 -15.01 2.24
C ASP A 218 11.87 -15.22 2.50
N GLN A 219 11.43 -14.77 3.68
CA GLN A 219 10.05 -14.87 4.07
C GLN A 219 9.20 -13.76 3.42
N THR A 220 7.98 -14.12 3.05
CA THR A 220 6.96 -13.24 2.47
C THR A 220 5.56 -13.67 2.90
N GLY A 221 4.55 -12.87 2.64
CA GLY A 221 3.20 -13.13 3.12
C GLY A 221 3.04 -12.79 4.59
N LEU A 222 3.78 -11.80 5.08
CA LEU A 222 3.89 -11.44 6.48
C LEU A 222 3.42 -10.00 6.73
N LEU A 223 3.13 -9.70 7.99
CA LEU A 223 2.94 -8.33 8.48
C LEU A 223 4.21 -7.88 9.16
N TRP A 224 4.72 -6.74 8.71
CA TRP A 224 5.97 -6.16 9.20
C TRP A 224 5.72 -4.84 9.93
N GLU A 225 6.43 -4.64 11.02
CA GLU A 225 6.48 -3.40 11.79
C GLU A 225 7.92 -3.19 12.24
N ASP A 226 8.49 -2.03 11.94
CA ASP A 226 9.91 -1.70 12.26
C ASP A 226 10.92 -2.74 11.75
N GLN A 227 10.68 -3.27 10.55
CA GLN A 227 11.47 -4.32 9.89
C GLN A 227 11.45 -5.68 10.62
N GLU A 228 10.56 -5.85 11.57
CA GLU A 228 10.32 -7.10 12.28
C GLU A 228 8.96 -7.69 11.93
N VAL A 229 8.86 -9.02 11.96
CA VAL A 229 7.59 -9.70 11.74
C VAL A 229 6.74 -9.60 12.99
N VAL A 230 5.50 -9.16 12.82
CA VAL A 230 4.51 -9.11 13.90
C VAL A 230 3.33 -10.04 13.63
N PRO A 231 2.68 -10.56 14.69
CA PRO A 231 1.53 -11.44 14.50
C PRO A 231 0.36 -10.68 13.86
N TRP A 232 -0.44 -11.45 13.13
CA TRP A 232 -1.66 -10.97 12.47
C TRP A 232 -2.76 -10.53 13.43
#